data_4fa3f950242a02e9d1e8b1fe59d872a2
#
_entry.id   4fa3f950242a02e9d1e8b1fe59d872a2
#
_cell.length_a   1.000
_cell.length_b   1.000
_cell.length_c   1.000
_cell.angle_alpha   90.00
_cell.angle_beta   90.00
_cell.angle_gamma   90.00
#
_symmetry.space_group_name_H-M   'P 1'
#
loop_
_entity.id
_entity.type
_entity.pdbx_description
1 polymer ?
#
loop_
_entity_poly.entity_id
_entity_poly.type
_entity_poly.pdbx_seq_one_letter_code
_entity_poly.pdbx_strand_id
1 'polypeptide(L)'
;MIEPYKGIVYDPCCGSGGMFVQSYKFVKEHQGNSREVSVYGQELNPTTWKLAKMNLAIRQIEGNLGDRNADTFHNDLHKSLKANFILANPPFNISDWGGDKLRDDVRWKYGIPPVGNANYAWLQHMIHHLNPENGVAGTVLANGALASDSSGEGEIRKNMIEGRVVECIVTMPSQLFYATGIPCSLWIMRRNRDEKTRNKVLFIDARNLGSMIDRKVRELSEEDISKIATTYHNWRNESNYEDELGFCKSATIDEVKENDYALTPGRYVGTPEDEGDGIPFEEKMQKLTVELSEQLKEEEALNKELKKVLGAIGYEV
;
A
#
# COMPACT_ATOMS: atom_id res chain seq x y z
N MET A 1 -0.48 1.85 -13.81
CA MET A 1 0.04 0.50 -13.47
C MET A 1 -0.94 -0.62 -13.84
N ILE A 2 -2.18 -0.67 -13.36
CA ILE A 2 -3.10 -1.81 -13.61
C ILE A 2 -4.14 -1.57 -14.71
N GLU A 3 -4.34 -0.37 -15.16
CA GLU A 3 -5.02 0.06 -16.39
C GLU A 3 -6.35 -0.65 -16.71
N PRO A 4 -7.42 -0.37 -15.95
CA PRO A 4 -8.70 -1.09 -16.07
C PRO A 4 -9.52 -0.63 -17.29
N TYR A 5 -9.03 -0.87 -18.51
CA TYR A 5 -9.72 -0.42 -19.74
C TYR A 5 -11.02 -1.17 -20.03
N LYS A 6 -11.11 -2.47 -19.70
CA LYS A 6 -12.29 -3.29 -19.93
C LYS A 6 -12.35 -4.51 -19.01
N GLY A 7 -13.56 -4.96 -18.69
CA GLY A 7 -13.79 -6.12 -17.83
C GLY A 7 -14.34 -5.75 -16.48
N ILE A 8 -14.21 -6.64 -15.54
CA ILE A 8 -14.77 -6.50 -14.19
C ILE A 8 -13.77 -5.79 -13.27
N VAL A 9 -14.19 -4.66 -12.70
CA VAL A 9 -13.49 -3.95 -11.62
C VAL A 9 -14.21 -4.22 -10.32
N TYR A 10 -13.49 -4.74 -9.32
CA TYR A 10 -14.03 -5.09 -8.01
C TYR A 10 -13.31 -4.35 -6.89
N ASP A 11 -14.08 -3.87 -5.91
CA ASP A 11 -13.59 -3.32 -4.65
C ASP A 11 -14.35 -3.95 -3.49
N PRO A 12 -13.71 -4.82 -2.68
CA PRO A 12 -14.35 -5.51 -1.57
C PRO A 12 -14.65 -4.62 -0.35
N CYS A 13 -14.19 -3.38 -0.34
CA CYS A 13 -14.37 -2.40 0.73
C CYS A 13 -14.56 -0.99 0.15
N CYS A 14 -15.52 -0.86 -0.77
CA CYS A 14 -15.58 0.22 -1.75
C CYS A 14 -15.83 1.63 -1.16
N GLY A 15 -16.12 1.74 0.12
CA GLY A 15 -16.38 3.02 0.74
C GLY A 15 -17.50 3.77 0.00
N SER A 16 -17.28 5.01 -0.34
CA SER A 16 -18.17 5.83 -1.15
C SER A 16 -18.09 5.56 -2.67
N GLY A 17 -17.37 4.54 -3.11
CA GLY A 17 -17.20 4.19 -4.52
C GLY A 17 -16.16 5.03 -5.28
N GLY A 18 -15.24 5.65 -4.56
CA GLY A 18 -14.22 6.54 -5.15
C GLY A 18 -13.33 5.85 -6.18
N MET A 19 -12.90 4.61 -5.90
CA MET A 19 -12.05 3.84 -6.83
C MET A 19 -12.75 3.55 -8.16
N PHE A 20 -14.06 3.31 -8.15
CA PHE A 20 -14.84 3.12 -9.36
C PHE A 20 -14.92 4.39 -10.20
N VAL A 21 -15.15 5.54 -9.54
CA VAL A 21 -15.18 6.84 -10.21
C VAL A 21 -13.83 7.11 -10.88
N GLN A 22 -12.72 6.87 -10.19
CA GLN A 22 -11.39 7.05 -10.75
C GLN A 22 -11.10 6.08 -11.90
N SER A 23 -11.55 4.83 -11.81
CA SER A 23 -11.42 3.86 -12.91
C SER A 23 -12.17 4.33 -14.18
N TYR A 24 -13.38 4.83 -14.03
CA TYR A 24 -14.15 5.41 -15.15
C TYR A 24 -13.50 6.66 -15.72
N LYS A 25 -13.00 7.55 -14.86
CA LYS A 25 -12.27 8.75 -15.29
C LYS A 25 -11.02 8.35 -16.09
N PHE A 26 -10.23 7.42 -15.58
CA PHE A 26 -9.04 6.87 -16.25
C PHE A 26 -9.39 6.37 -17.68
N VAL A 27 -10.42 5.53 -17.82
CA VAL A 27 -10.83 5.00 -19.13
C VAL A 27 -11.20 6.10 -20.10
N LYS A 28 -11.95 7.12 -19.64
CA LYS A 28 -12.35 8.26 -20.48
C LYS A 28 -11.15 9.11 -20.91
N GLU A 29 -10.24 9.40 -20.03
CA GLU A 29 -9.02 10.20 -20.30
C GLU A 29 -8.08 9.50 -21.29
N HIS A 30 -8.09 8.16 -21.30
CA HIS A 30 -7.29 7.35 -22.23
C HIS A 30 -8.08 6.87 -23.46
N GLN A 31 -9.15 7.58 -23.82
CA GLN A 31 -9.96 7.31 -25.02
C GLN A 31 -10.59 5.89 -25.07
N GLY A 32 -10.72 5.25 -23.91
CA GLY A 32 -11.38 3.96 -23.79
C GLY A 32 -12.91 4.06 -23.75
N ASN A 33 -13.56 2.92 -23.85
CA ASN A 33 -15.02 2.82 -23.75
C ASN A 33 -15.43 2.41 -22.34
N SER A 34 -15.87 3.35 -21.52
CA SER A 34 -16.27 3.08 -20.13
C SER A 34 -17.45 2.11 -19.99
N ARG A 35 -18.22 1.85 -21.07
CA ARG A 35 -19.28 0.82 -21.09
C ARG A 35 -18.74 -0.61 -21.08
N GLU A 36 -17.46 -0.80 -21.37
CA GLU A 36 -16.80 -2.10 -21.30
C GLU A 36 -16.30 -2.44 -19.88
N VAL A 37 -16.48 -1.53 -18.93
CA VAL A 37 -16.12 -1.73 -17.52
C VAL A 37 -17.38 -2.05 -16.72
N SER A 38 -17.39 -3.19 -16.04
CA SER A 38 -18.43 -3.61 -15.11
C SER A 38 -17.94 -3.46 -13.68
N VAL A 39 -18.68 -2.75 -12.85
CA VAL A 39 -18.30 -2.43 -11.47
C VAL A 39 -18.99 -3.35 -10.48
N TYR A 40 -18.22 -3.93 -9.59
CA TYR A 40 -18.70 -4.72 -8.45
C TYR A 40 -18.06 -4.19 -7.16
N GLY A 41 -18.84 -4.13 -6.10
CA GLY A 41 -18.32 -3.66 -4.81
C GLY A 41 -19.08 -4.18 -3.63
N GLN A 42 -18.48 -4.04 -2.46
CA GLN A 42 -19.11 -4.35 -1.20
C GLN A 42 -18.68 -3.33 -0.15
N GLU A 43 -19.59 -2.99 0.76
CA GLU A 43 -19.35 -2.05 1.84
C GLU A 43 -20.10 -2.51 3.09
N LEU A 44 -19.44 -2.45 4.25
CA LEU A 44 -20.00 -2.85 5.53
C LEU A 44 -20.96 -1.81 6.09
N ASN A 45 -20.61 -0.53 6.00
CA ASN A 45 -21.39 0.54 6.61
C ASN A 45 -22.63 0.88 5.76
N PRO A 46 -23.87 0.82 6.33
CA PRO A 46 -25.09 1.05 5.55
C PRO A 46 -25.20 2.46 4.97
N THR A 47 -24.69 3.46 5.68
CA THR A 47 -24.71 4.86 5.20
C THR A 47 -23.73 5.04 4.06
N THR A 48 -22.52 4.53 4.21
CA THR A 48 -21.47 4.60 3.19
C THR A 48 -21.87 3.81 1.94
N TRP A 49 -22.51 2.65 2.09
CA TRP A 49 -23.06 1.88 0.96
C TRP A 49 -24.11 2.67 0.17
N LYS A 50 -25.03 3.38 0.86
CA LYS A 50 -25.99 4.28 0.20
C LYS A 50 -25.29 5.43 -0.52
N LEU A 51 -24.28 6.02 0.10
CA LEU A 51 -23.46 7.06 -0.52
C LEU A 51 -22.76 6.55 -1.78
N ALA A 52 -22.21 5.35 -1.77
CA ALA A 52 -21.62 4.73 -2.95
C ALA A 52 -22.64 4.60 -4.09
N LYS A 53 -23.83 4.10 -3.82
CA LYS A 53 -24.93 4.01 -4.81
C LYS A 53 -25.30 5.36 -5.39
N MET A 54 -25.45 6.40 -4.54
CA MET A 54 -25.72 7.76 -5.00
C MET A 54 -24.58 8.32 -5.85
N ASN A 55 -23.34 8.11 -5.41
CA ASN A 55 -22.15 8.56 -6.10
C ASN A 55 -22.03 7.98 -7.53
N LEU A 56 -22.28 6.68 -7.67
CA LEU A 56 -22.31 5.99 -8.96
C LEU A 56 -23.48 6.48 -9.83
N ALA A 57 -24.69 6.60 -9.26
CA ALA A 57 -25.89 7.03 -9.97
C ALA A 57 -25.74 8.44 -10.55
N ILE A 58 -25.26 9.41 -9.78
CA ILE A 58 -25.02 10.80 -10.24
C ILE A 58 -24.05 10.84 -11.44
N ARG A 59 -23.11 9.89 -11.49
CA ARG A 59 -22.10 9.80 -12.56
C ARG A 59 -22.49 8.85 -13.69
N GLN A 60 -23.70 8.28 -13.64
CA GLN A 60 -24.21 7.31 -14.60
C GLN A 60 -23.30 6.08 -14.74
N ILE A 61 -22.71 5.64 -13.63
CA ILE A 61 -21.92 4.45 -13.55
C ILE A 61 -22.84 3.32 -13.05
N GLU A 62 -23.05 2.31 -13.87
CA GLU A 62 -23.74 1.09 -13.46
C GLU A 62 -22.81 0.24 -12.62
N GLY A 63 -23.27 -0.18 -11.43
CA GLY A 63 -22.46 -0.99 -10.52
C GLY A 63 -23.31 -1.90 -9.65
N ASN A 64 -22.82 -3.11 -9.45
CA ASN A 64 -23.39 -4.08 -8.53
C ASN A 64 -22.69 -3.99 -7.17
N LEU A 65 -23.31 -3.28 -6.22
CA LEU A 65 -22.83 -3.15 -4.84
C LEU A 65 -23.54 -4.11 -3.87
N GLY A 66 -24.13 -5.17 -4.41
CA GLY A 66 -25.00 -6.07 -3.64
C GLY A 66 -26.39 -5.48 -3.36
N ASP A 67 -27.28 -6.33 -2.85
CA ASP A 67 -28.65 -5.96 -2.47
C ASP A 67 -28.72 -5.19 -1.15
N ARG A 68 -27.68 -5.30 -0.32
CA ARG A 68 -27.53 -4.66 0.99
C ARG A 68 -26.05 -4.38 1.29
N ASN A 69 -25.80 -3.61 2.36
CA ASN A 69 -24.48 -3.55 2.96
C ASN A 69 -24.16 -4.88 3.66
N ALA A 70 -22.89 -5.31 3.61
CA ALA A 70 -22.48 -6.55 4.26
C ALA A 70 -20.98 -6.56 4.57
N ASP A 71 -20.62 -7.35 5.58
CA ASP A 71 -19.23 -7.66 5.91
C ASP A 71 -18.62 -8.59 4.85
N THR A 72 -17.57 -8.16 4.21
CA THR A 72 -16.90 -8.88 3.13
C THR A 72 -16.32 -10.22 3.57
N PHE A 73 -15.88 -10.32 4.82
CA PHE A 73 -15.31 -11.56 5.32
C PHE A 73 -16.39 -12.58 5.70
N HIS A 74 -17.43 -12.14 6.41
CA HIS A 74 -18.47 -13.03 6.95
C HIS A 74 -19.66 -13.22 6.03
N ASN A 75 -19.91 -12.28 5.14
CA ASN A 75 -21.04 -12.32 4.22
C ASN A 75 -20.67 -11.76 2.84
N ASP A 76 -19.81 -12.47 2.14
CA ASP A 76 -19.42 -12.15 0.78
C ASP A 76 -20.63 -12.24 -0.16
N LEU A 77 -21.03 -11.11 -0.72
CA LEU A 77 -22.18 -11.01 -1.64
C LEU A 77 -21.78 -11.39 -3.10
N HIS A 78 -20.50 -11.54 -3.36
CA HIS A 78 -19.94 -11.80 -4.72
C HIS A 78 -19.13 -13.09 -4.78
N LYS A 79 -19.47 -14.12 -4.04
CA LYS A 79 -18.69 -15.37 -3.84
C LYS A 79 -18.13 -16.01 -5.12
N SER A 80 -18.87 -15.97 -6.22
CA SER A 80 -18.45 -16.56 -7.50
C SER A 80 -17.74 -15.59 -8.43
N LEU A 81 -17.64 -14.32 -8.06
CA LEU A 81 -17.02 -13.28 -8.88
C LEU A 81 -15.54 -13.60 -9.12
N LYS A 82 -15.12 -13.44 -10.38
CA LYS A 82 -13.71 -13.46 -10.79
C LYS A 82 -13.42 -12.17 -11.56
N ALA A 83 -12.77 -11.23 -10.88
CA ALA A 83 -12.52 -9.89 -11.38
C ALA A 83 -11.23 -9.83 -12.21
N ASN A 84 -11.25 -9.04 -13.28
CA ASN A 84 -10.06 -8.72 -14.07
C ASN A 84 -9.18 -7.71 -13.30
N PHE A 85 -9.81 -6.78 -12.60
CA PHE A 85 -9.15 -5.73 -11.83
C PHE A 85 -9.74 -5.66 -10.44
N ILE A 86 -8.88 -5.65 -9.43
CA ILE A 86 -9.27 -5.33 -8.06
C ILE A 86 -8.51 -4.08 -7.64
N LEU A 87 -9.24 -3.06 -7.23
CA LEU A 87 -8.71 -1.77 -6.80
C LEU A 87 -9.29 -1.47 -5.43
N ALA A 88 -8.49 -1.58 -4.39
CA ALA A 88 -8.99 -1.45 -3.03
C ALA A 88 -8.07 -0.63 -2.12
N ASN A 89 -8.70 0.11 -1.23
CA ASN A 89 -8.04 0.74 -0.09
C ASN A 89 -8.72 0.25 1.19
N PRO A 90 -8.39 -0.97 1.65
CA PRO A 90 -9.02 -1.55 2.83
C PRO A 90 -8.63 -0.77 4.08
N PRO A 91 -9.47 -0.79 5.13
CA PRO A 91 -9.11 -0.19 6.40
C PRO A 91 -7.90 -0.90 7.00
N PHE A 92 -6.90 -0.09 7.43
CA PHE A 92 -5.60 -0.62 7.89
C PHE A 92 -5.68 -1.23 9.29
N ASN A 93 -5.02 -2.36 9.47
CA ASN A 93 -4.76 -2.98 10.78
C ASN A 93 -6.02 -3.25 11.63
N ILE A 94 -7.12 -3.67 11.03
CA ILE A 94 -8.33 -4.02 11.81
C ILE A 94 -8.03 -5.22 12.69
N SER A 95 -8.27 -5.08 14.00
CA SER A 95 -8.07 -6.14 15.00
C SER A 95 -9.30 -7.00 15.19
N ASP A 96 -10.50 -6.41 15.18
CA ASP A 96 -11.75 -7.11 15.52
C ASP A 96 -12.57 -7.48 14.28
N TRP A 97 -11.96 -8.25 13.38
CA TRP A 97 -12.59 -8.65 12.12
C TRP A 97 -13.27 -10.04 12.19
N GLY A 98 -13.28 -10.69 13.37
CA GLY A 98 -13.92 -11.98 13.60
C GLY A 98 -13.24 -13.17 12.92
N GLY A 99 -11.92 -13.09 12.72
CA GLY A 99 -11.13 -14.12 12.03
C GLY A 99 -11.12 -15.50 12.71
N ASP A 100 -11.42 -15.55 14.00
CA ASP A 100 -11.60 -16.79 14.77
C ASP A 100 -12.68 -17.71 14.19
N LYS A 101 -13.74 -17.14 13.60
CA LYS A 101 -14.86 -17.85 12.97
C LYS A 101 -14.60 -18.29 11.54
N LEU A 102 -13.49 -17.85 10.95
CA LEU A 102 -13.16 -18.07 9.55
C LEU A 102 -11.88 -18.89 9.36
N ARG A 103 -11.46 -19.65 10.37
CA ARG A 103 -10.18 -20.41 10.30
C ARG A 103 -10.13 -21.40 9.15
N ASP A 104 -11.24 -22.01 8.78
CA ASP A 104 -11.37 -23.01 7.72
C ASP A 104 -11.87 -22.42 6.39
N ASP A 105 -11.80 -21.11 6.21
CA ASP A 105 -12.29 -20.46 5.00
C ASP A 105 -11.40 -20.78 3.78
N VAL A 106 -12.03 -21.11 2.67
CA VAL A 106 -11.37 -21.51 1.42
C VAL A 106 -10.48 -20.41 0.81
N ARG A 107 -10.64 -19.17 1.23
CA ARG A 107 -9.84 -18.03 0.80
C ARG A 107 -8.42 -18.06 1.35
N TRP A 108 -8.18 -18.73 2.50
CA TRP A 108 -6.90 -18.74 3.19
C TRP A 108 -5.88 -19.71 2.58
N LYS A 109 -5.67 -19.61 1.27
CA LYS A 109 -4.78 -20.48 0.52
C LYS A 109 -3.32 -20.40 0.95
N TYR A 110 -2.89 -19.24 1.44
CA TYR A 110 -1.49 -18.98 1.80
C TYR A 110 -1.22 -19.07 3.30
N GLY A 111 -2.23 -19.33 4.08
CA GLY A 111 -2.18 -19.47 5.53
C GLY A 111 -3.33 -18.71 6.21
N ILE A 112 -3.67 -19.11 7.42
CA ILE A 112 -4.77 -18.52 8.19
C ILE A 112 -4.34 -17.14 8.69
N PRO A 113 -5.06 -16.05 8.31
CA PRO A 113 -4.72 -14.72 8.79
C PRO A 113 -4.88 -14.59 10.31
N PRO A 114 -4.03 -13.78 10.96
CA PRO A 114 -4.13 -13.57 12.42
C PRO A 114 -5.44 -12.88 12.80
N VAL A 115 -6.05 -13.30 13.91
CA VAL A 115 -7.30 -12.71 14.43
C VAL A 115 -7.10 -11.21 14.76
N GLY A 116 -5.91 -10.84 15.20
CA GLY A 116 -5.60 -9.47 15.61
C GLY A 116 -5.26 -8.50 14.47
N ASN A 117 -5.22 -8.97 13.20
CA ASN A 117 -4.92 -8.09 12.06
C ASN A 117 -5.48 -8.65 10.75
N ALA A 118 -6.33 -7.89 10.07
CA ALA A 118 -6.99 -8.29 8.84
C ALA A 118 -6.20 -8.02 7.55
N ASN A 119 -5.00 -7.43 7.60
CA ASN A 119 -4.27 -7.04 6.38
C ASN A 119 -4.09 -8.21 5.41
N TYR A 120 -3.63 -9.36 5.89
CA TYR A 120 -3.47 -10.55 5.06
C TYR A 120 -4.78 -11.29 4.73
N ALA A 121 -5.85 -11.04 5.47
CA ALA A 121 -7.18 -11.50 5.09
C ALA A 121 -7.68 -10.73 3.85
N TRP A 122 -7.48 -9.41 3.80
CA TRP A 122 -7.78 -8.59 2.63
C TRP A 122 -7.00 -9.03 1.39
N LEU A 123 -5.68 -9.22 1.53
CA LEU A 123 -4.84 -9.68 0.41
C LEU A 123 -5.32 -11.02 -0.14
N GLN A 124 -5.58 -12.00 0.72
CA GLN A 124 -6.02 -13.32 0.30
C GLN A 124 -7.46 -13.32 -0.26
N HIS A 125 -8.36 -12.51 0.28
CA HIS A 125 -9.69 -12.31 -0.28
C HIS A 125 -9.61 -11.76 -1.71
N MET A 126 -8.79 -10.75 -1.94
CA MET A 126 -8.57 -10.20 -3.29
C MET A 126 -8.00 -11.24 -4.24
N ILE A 127 -6.96 -11.98 -3.84
CA ILE A 127 -6.36 -13.03 -4.68
C ILE A 127 -7.40 -14.12 -5.00
N HIS A 128 -8.28 -14.47 -4.04
CA HIS A 128 -9.35 -15.44 -4.28
C HIS A 128 -10.32 -14.96 -5.38
N HIS A 129 -10.63 -13.67 -5.42
CA HIS A 129 -11.54 -13.06 -6.39
C HIS A 129 -10.88 -12.66 -7.71
N LEU A 130 -9.56 -12.75 -7.85
CA LEU A 130 -8.90 -12.48 -9.12
C LEU A 130 -9.26 -13.54 -10.17
N ASN A 131 -9.51 -13.07 -11.39
CA ASN A 131 -9.56 -13.92 -12.56
C ASN A 131 -8.25 -14.73 -12.68
N PRO A 132 -8.30 -16.06 -12.82
CA PRO A 132 -7.11 -16.89 -12.83
C PRO A 132 -6.17 -16.63 -14.00
N GLU A 133 -6.68 -16.16 -15.14
CA GLU A 133 -5.91 -15.97 -16.37
C GLU A 133 -5.29 -14.59 -16.48
N ASN A 134 -6.08 -13.54 -16.21
CA ASN A 134 -5.67 -12.16 -16.50
C ASN A 134 -5.94 -11.17 -15.35
N GLY A 135 -6.33 -11.68 -14.16
CA GLY A 135 -6.65 -10.83 -13.02
C GLY A 135 -5.43 -10.13 -12.41
N VAL A 136 -5.57 -8.85 -12.13
CA VAL A 136 -4.60 -8.04 -11.38
C VAL A 136 -5.27 -7.28 -10.26
N ALA A 137 -4.65 -7.25 -9.09
CA ALA A 137 -5.07 -6.44 -7.96
C ALA A 137 -4.03 -5.36 -7.66
N GLY A 138 -4.52 -4.15 -7.40
CA GLY A 138 -3.74 -3.07 -6.80
C GLY A 138 -4.41 -2.63 -5.50
N THR A 139 -3.72 -2.77 -4.38
CA THR A 139 -4.26 -2.41 -3.08
C THR A 139 -3.27 -1.61 -2.26
N VAL A 140 -3.80 -0.78 -1.38
CA VAL A 140 -3.03 0.03 -0.44
C VAL A 140 -3.03 -0.64 0.92
N LEU A 141 -1.87 -0.77 1.55
CA LEU A 141 -1.74 -1.20 2.94
C LEU A 141 -0.73 -0.34 3.70
N ALA A 142 -0.84 -0.31 5.02
CA ALA A 142 0.20 0.28 5.87
C ALA A 142 1.53 -0.47 5.72
N ASN A 143 2.66 0.25 5.78
CA ASN A 143 3.99 -0.34 5.57
C ASN A 143 4.34 -1.46 6.56
N GLY A 144 3.71 -1.53 7.73
CA GLY A 144 3.88 -2.64 8.67
C GLY A 144 3.63 -4.02 8.03
N ALA A 145 2.72 -4.13 7.08
CA ALA A 145 2.43 -5.39 6.37
C ALA A 145 3.61 -5.92 5.55
N LEU A 146 4.58 -5.06 5.19
CA LEU A 146 5.73 -5.44 4.35
C LEU A 146 6.74 -6.35 5.07
N ALA A 147 6.82 -6.27 6.40
CA ALA A 147 7.86 -6.97 7.17
C ALA A 147 7.36 -7.53 8.53
N SER A 148 6.07 -7.40 8.85
CA SER A 148 5.52 -7.97 10.08
C SER A 148 5.62 -9.49 10.08
N ASP A 149 6.09 -10.05 11.20
CA ASP A 149 6.11 -11.50 11.47
C ASP A 149 5.14 -11.87 12.60
N SER A 150 4.36 -10.90 13.08
CA SER A 150 3.43 -11.09 14.17
C SER A 150 2.37 -12.14 13.82
N SER A 151 2.17 -13.08 14.73
CA SER A 151 1.07 -14.07 14.67
C SER A 151 0.96 -14.84 13.34
N GLY A 152 2.10 -15.10 12.67
CA GLY A 152 2.16 -15.89 11.44
C GLY A 152 2.02 -15.10 10.13
N GLU A 153 1.99 -13.77 10.17
CA GLU A 153 1.95 -12.94 8.96
C GLU A 153 3.15 -13.18 8.05
N GLY A 154 4.35 -13.39 8.61
CA GLY A 154 5.57 -13.70 7.86
C GLY A 154 5.44 -14.97 7.04
N GLU A 155 4.83 -16.03 7.57
CA GLU A 155 4.64 -17.29 6.83
C GLU A 155 3.61 -17.12 5.70
N ILE A 156 2.53 -16.36 5.91
CA ILE A 156 1.57 -16.05 4.84
C ILE A 156 2.27 -15.27 3.74
N ARG A 157 3.06 -14.25 4.08
CA ARG A 157 3.84 -13.44 3.14
C ARG A 157 4.78 -14.30 2.32
N LYS A 158 5.54 -15.17 2.97
CA LYS A 158 6.41 -16.16 2.32
C LYS A 158 5.63 -17.02 1.33
N ASN A 159 4.53 -17.61 1.76
CA ASN A 159 3.71 -18.48 0.91
C ASN A 159 3.13 -17.73 -0.32
N MET A 160 2.75 -16.46 -0.15
CA MET A 160 2.30 -15.61 -1.28
C MET A 160 3.43 -15.34 -2.27
N ILE A 161 4.66 -15.09 -1.79
CA ILE A 161 5.83 -14.85 -2.63
C ILE A 161 6.22 -16.13 -3.36
N GLU A 162 6.32 -17.26 -2.66
CA GLU A 162 6.59 -18.56 -3.25
C GLU A 162 5.48 -19.02 -4.21
N GLY A 163 4.24 -18.63 -3.93
CA GLY A 163 3.09 -18.78 -4.83
C GLY A 163 3.13 -17.86 -6.05
N ARG A 164 4.13 -16.97 -6.18
CA ARG A 164 4.35 -16.06 -7.32
C ARG A 164 3.20 -15.06 -7.55
N VAL A 165 2.41 -14.75 -6.52
CA VAL A 165 1.26 -13.82 -6.66
C VAL A 165 1.62 -12.36 -6.39
N VAL A 166 2.72 -12.08 -5.70
CA VAL A 166 3.21 -10.71 -5.48
C VAL A 166 4.06 -10.29 -6.68
N GLU A 167 3.63 -9.26 -7.40
CA GLU A 167 4.27 -8.79 -8.63
C GLU A 167 5.15 -7.56 -8.42
N CYS A 168 4.60 -6.55 -7.72
CA CYS A 168 5.31 -5.31 -7.46
C CYS A 168 4.90 -4.74 -6.11
N ILE A 169 5.85 -4.14 -5.41
CA ILE A 169 5.64 -3.37 -4.18
C ILE A 169 6.18 -1.97 -4.38
N VAL A 170 5.35 -0.95 -4.10
CA VAL A 170 5.76 0.45 -4.13
C VAL A 170 5.58 1.05 -2.74
N THR A 171 6.64 1.49 -2.09
CA THR A 171 6.50 2.31 -0.87
C THR A 171 6.21 3.75 -1.25
N MET A 172 5.16 4.29 -0.66
CA MET A 172 4.67 5.63 -0.94
C MET A 172 5.15 6.62 0.11
N PRO A 173 5.20 7.92 -0.21
CA PRO A 173 5.45 8.96 0.78
C PRO A 173 4.44 8.92 1.93
N SER A 174 4.84 9.45 3.08
CA SER A 174 3.88 9.76 4.16
C SER A 174 2.97 10.94 3.78
N GLN A 175 1.90 11.12 4.55
CA GLN A 175 1.00 12.28 4.43
C GLN A 175 0.22 12.39 3.10
N LEU A 176 0.00 11.26 2.39
CA LEU A 176 -0.84 11.23 1.19
C LEU A 176 -2.35 11.24 1.50
N PHE A 177 -2.75 10.99 2.73
CA PHE A 177 -4.15 10.94 3.14
C PHE A 177 -4.50 12.07 4.11
N TYR A 178 -5.66 12.71 3.91
CA TYR A 178 -6.13 13.78 4.81
C TYR A 178 -6.35 13.33 6.25
N ALA A 179 -6.78 12.08 6.45
CA ALA A 179 -7.14 11.53 7.75
C ALA A 179 -5.97 10.93 8.54
N THR A 180 -4.85 10.62 7.88
CA THR A 180 -3.71 9.96 8.52
C THR A 180 -2.41 10.28 7.81
N GLY A 181 -1.35 10.50 8.58
CA GLY A 181 0.02 10.63 8.06
C GLY A 181 0.77 9.31 7.90
N ILE A 182 0.11 8.17 8.09
CA ILE A 182 0.75 6.84 8.07
C ILE A 182 1.32 6.56 6.68
N PRO A 183 2.60 6.18 6.56
CA PRO A 183 3.17 5.75 5.29
C PRO A 183 2.54 4.43 4.84
N CYS A 184 2.26 4.34 3.56
CA CYS A 184 1.61 3.18 2.96
C CYS A 184 2.42 2.61 1.80
N SER A 185 2.03 1.43 1.37
CA SER A 185 2.57 0.74 0.21
C SER A 185 1.47 0.29 -0.73
N LEU A 186 1.78 0.30 -2.02
CA LEU A 186 0.94 -0.31 -3.04
C LEU A 186 1.43 -1.75 -3.26
N TRP A 187 0.48 -2.68 -3.22
CA TRP A 187 0.70 -4.08 -3.53
C TRP A 187 0.06 -4.39 -4.87
N ILE A 188 0.87 -4.77 -5.84
CA ILE A 188 0.37 -5.26 -7.13
C ILE A 188 0.48 -6.78 -7.11
N MET A 189 -0.66 -7.44 -7.27
CA MET A 189 -0.76 -8.90 -7.21
C MET A 189 -1.42 -9.44 -8.46
N ARG A 190 -0.94 -10.60 -8.92
CA ARG A 190 -1.44 -11.26 -10.12
C ARG A 190 -1.35 -12.79 -9.97
N ARG A 191 -2.38 -13.51 -10.38
CA ARG A 191 -2.39 -14.99 -10.30
C ARG A 191 -1.60 -15.65 -11.41
N ASN A 192 -1.73 -15.13 -12.62
CA ASN A 192 -1.00 -15.62 -13.79
C ASN A 192 -0.01 -14.54 -14.23
N ARG A 193 1.27 -14.83 -14.09
CA ARG A 193 2.37 -13.93 -14.41
C ARG A 193 3.15 -14.44 -15.59
N ASP A 194 3.65 -13.53 -16.42
CA ASP A 194 4.56 -13.84 -17.50
C ASP A 194 5.78 -14.61 -16.97
N GLU A 195 6.25 -15.62 -17.70
CA GLU A 195 7.40 -16.45 -17.30
C GLU A 195 8.66 -15.62 -17.01
N LYS A 196 8.86 -14.54 -17.72
CA LYS A 196 10.03 -13.66 -17.64
C LYS A 196 10.10 -12.87 -16.33
N THR A 197 8.93 -12.46 -15.80
CA THR A 197 8.82 -11.72 -14.53
C THR A 197 8.38 -12.58 -13.37
N ARG A 198 7.89 -13.80 -13.62
CA ARG A 198 7.28 -14.67 -12.63
C ARG A 198 8.16 -14.96 -11.41
N ASN A 199 9.46 -15.11 -11.61
CA ASN A 199 10.41 -15.41 -10.55
C ASN A 199 11.11 -14.17 -9.98
N LYS A 200 10.52 -12.99 -10.17
CA LYS A 200 11.04 -11.72 -9.69
C LYS A 200 9.92 -10.92 -9.01
N VAL A 201 10.29 -10.00 -8.14
CA VAL A 201 9.39 -8.98 -7.58
C VAL A 201 10.01 -7.63 -7.89
N LEU A 202 9.21 -6.70 -8.43
CA LEU A 202 9.65 -5.33 -8.62
C LEU A 202 9.45 -4.55 -7.32
N PHE A 203 10.49 -3.93 -6.83
CA PHE A 203 10.47 -3.00 -5.72
C PHE A 203 10.68 -1.57 -6.22
N ILE A 204 9.80 -0.66 -5.80
CA ILE A 204 9.90 0.77 -6.09
C ILE A 204 9.84 1.54 -4.77
N ASP A 205 10.84 2.36 -4.50
CA ASP A 205 10.88 3.26 -3.35
C ASP A 205 10.52 4.68 -3.76
N ALA A 206 9.25 5.02 -3.63
CA ALA A 206 8.73 6.33 -3.96
C ALA A 206 8.62 7.27 -2.74
N ARG A 207 9.22 6.93 -1.59
CA ARG A 207 9.08 7.70 -0.34
C ARG A 207 9.51 9.17 -0.45
N ASN A 208 10.45 9.45 -1.37
CA ASN A 208 11.01 10.77 -1.58
C ASN A 208 10.29 11.57 -2.68
N LEU A 209 9.26 11.00 -3.31
CA LEU A 209 8.48 11.68 -4.34
C LEU A 209 7.38 12.57 -3.73
N GLY A 210 6.83 13.44 -4.56
CA GLY A 210 5.78 14.36 -4.20
C GLY A 210 6.24 15.58 -3.40
N SER A 211 5.38 16.57 -3.32
CA SER A 211 5.60 17.83 -2.61
C SER A 211 4.49 18.11 -1.60
N MET A 212 4.81 18.84 -0.54
CA MET A 212 3.82 19.27 0.45
C MET A 212 2.96 20.38 -0.14
N ILE A 213 1.64 20.15 -0.23
CA ILE A 213 0.67 21.17 -0.66
C ILE A 213 0.19 22.02 0.51
N ASP A 214 0.25 21.48 1.72
CA ASP A 214 0.07 22.18 2.99
C ASP A 214 0.93 21.54 4.09
N ARG A 215 0.72 21.97 5.36
CA ARG A 215 1.51 21.45 6.51
C ARG A 215 1.27 19.96 6.80
N LYS A 216 0.24 19.35 6.26
CA LYS A 216 -0.22 18.01 6.62
C LYS A 216 -0.38 17.06 5.43
N VAL A 217 -0.52 17.58 4.23
CA VAL A 217 -0.85 16.81 3.03
C VAL A 217 0.22 16.94 1.97
N ARG A 218 0.67 15.81 1.48
CA ARG A 218 1.58 15.66 0.33
C ARG A 218 0.78 15.22 -0.90
N GLU A 219 1.18 15.69 -2.05
CA GLU A 219 0.62 15.30 -3.35
C GLU A 219 1.73 14.85 -4.29
N LEU A 220 1.44 13.81 -5.08
CA LEU A 220 2.32 13.37 -6.16
C LEU A 220 2.01 14.19 -7.42
N SER A 221 3.04 14.69 -8.08
CA SER A 221 2.90 15.32 -9.40
C SER A 221 2.57 14.28 -10.48
N GLU A 222 2.10 14.75 -11.63
CA GLU A 222 1.92 13.89 -12.81
C GLU A 222 3.23 13.22 -13.24
N GLU A 223 4.36 13.90 -13.05
CA GLU A 223 5.70 13.36 -13.32
C GLU A 223 6.06 12.23 -12.36
N ASP A 224 5.78 12.38 -11.06
CA ASP A 224 5.98 11.33 -10.05
C ASP A 224 5.15 10.08 -10.38
N ILE A 225 3.86 10.29 -10.69
CA ILE A 225 2.94 9.21 -11.07
C ILE A 225 3.42 8.53 -12.35
N SER A 226 3.85 9.32 -13.34
CA SER A 226 4.38 8.81 -14.60
C SER A 226 5.68 8.02 -14.40
N LYS A 227 6.59 8.49 -13.55
CA LYS A 227 7.84 7.80 -13.22
C LYS A 227 7.54 6.41 -12.65
N ILE A 228 6.68 6.32 -11.64
CA ILE A 228 6.29 5.05 -11.03
C ILE A 228 5.62 4.12 -12.06
N ALA A 229 4.66 4.63 -12.82
CA ALA A 229 3.90 3.85 -13.78
C ALA A 229 4.78 3.34 -14.93
N THR A 230 5.62 4.20 -15.50
CA THR A 230 6.53 3.86 -16.59
C THR A 230 7.56 2.82 -16.14
N THR A 231 8.14 2.95 -14.96
CA THR A 231 9.05 1.96 -14.38
C THR A 231 8.41 0.59 -14.31
N TYR A 232 7.17 0.51 -13.79
CA TYR A 232 6.43 -0.75 -13.72
C TYR A 232 6.13 -1.32 -15.12
N HIS A 233 5.68 -0.49 -16.07
CA HIS A 233 5.35 -0.94 -17.43
C HIS A 233 6.60 -1.40 -18.19
N ASN A 234 7.69 -0.65 -18.09
CA ASN A 234 8.96 -1.03 -18.71
C ASN A 234 9.46 -2.38 -18.17
N TRP A 235 9.42 -2.56 -16.85
CA TRP A 235 9.79 -3.83 -16.23
C TRP A 235 8.90 -4.98 -16.69
N ARG A 236 7.58 -4.78 -16.68
CA ARG A 236 6.62 -5.82 -17.06
C ARG A 236 6.70 -6.20 -18.53
N ASN A 237 6.94 -5.22 -19.41
CA ASN A 237 7.00 -5.42 -20.85
C ASN A 237 8.43 -5.71 -21.35
N GLU A 238 9.41 -5.77 -20.45
CA GLU A 238 10.85 -5.90 -20.77
C GLU A 238 11.34 -4.88 -21.80
N SER A 239 10.84 -3.66 -21.70
CA SER A 239 11.21 -2.57 -22.60
C SER A 239 11.89 -1.46 -21.82
N ASN A 240 13.20 -1.31 -22.02
CA ASN A 240 14.00 -0.21 -21.43
C ASN A 240 13.92 -0.14 -19.89
N TYR A 241 13.78 -1.29 -19.19
CA TYR A 241 13.88 -1.33 -17.75
C TYR A 241 15.33 -1.55 -17.32
N GLU A 242 15.76 -0.71 -16.40
CA GLU A 242 17.03 -0.87 -15.67
C GLU A 242 16.77 -0.62 -14.18
N ASP A 243 17.50 -1.34 -13.32
CA ASP A 243 17.51 -1.05 -11.90
C ASP A 243 18.07 0.36 -11.66
N GLU A 244 17.37 1.20 -10.87
CA GLU A 244 17.80 2.55 -10.51
C GLU A 244 18.12 2.59 -9.03
N LEU A 245 19.38 2.84 -8.69
CA LEU A 245 19.87 2.86 -7.31
C LEU A 245 19.08 3.89 -6.48
N GLY A 246 18.58 3.44 -5.32
CA GLY A 246 17.74 4.27 -4.43
C GLY A 246 16.29 4.45 -4.88
N PHE A 247 15.88 3.93 -6.06
CA PHE A 247 14.51 4.08 -6.56
C PHE A 247 13.84 2.76 -6.92
N CYS A 248 14.44 1.90 -7.78
CA CYS A 248 13.80 0.65 -8.15
C CYS A 248 14.77 -0.50 -8.33
N LYS A 249 14.30 -1.72 -8.05
CA LYS A 249 15.07 -2.96 -8.19
C LYS A 249 14.15 -4.11 -8.56
N SER A 250 14.55 -4.89 -9.57
CA SER A 250 13.94 -6.17 -9.91
C SER A 250 14.67 -7.28 -9.15
N ALA A 251 14.18 -7.65 -7.99
CA ALA A 251 14.78 -8.72 -7.18
C ALA A 251 14.24 -10.09 -7.55
N THR A 252 15.11 -11.09 -7.59
CA THR A 252 14.73 -12.50 -7.73
C THR A 252 14.05 -13.02 -6.45
N ILE A 253 13.30 -14.11 -6.57
CA ILE A 253 12.69 -14.74 -5.38
C ILE A 253 13.76 -15.24 -4.40
N ASP A 254 14.93 -15.63 -4.89
CA ASP A 254 16.05 -16.05 -4.02
C ASP A 254 16.61 -14.86 -3.22
N GLU A 255 16.78 -13.69 -3.84
CA GLU A 255 17.14 -12.47 -3.12
C GLU A 255 16.07 -12.08 -2.07
N VAL A 256 14.78 -12.26 -2.39
CA VAL A 256 13.69 -11.99 -1.43
C VAL A 256 13.73 -12.99 -0.26
N LYS A 257 14.05 -14.24 -0.52
CA LYS A 257 14.26 -15.27 0.51
C LYS A 257 15.45 -14.96 1.41
N GLU A 258 16.57 -14.52 0.85
CA GLU A 258 17.75 -14.09 1.61
C GLU A 258 17.45 -12.89 2.53
N ASN A 259 16.45 -12.10 2.20
CA ASN A 259 15.94 -11.00 3.01
C ASN A 259 14.76 -11.39 3.92
N ASP A 260 14.63 -12.67 4.31
CA ASP A 260 13.58 -13.20 5.19
C ASP A 260 12.16 -12.89 4.67
N TYR A 261 11.99 -12.89 3.36
CA TYR A 261 10.73 -12.53 2.69
C TYR A 261 10.18 -11.15 3.07
N ALA A 262 10.97 -10.26 3.63
CA ALA A 262 10.57 -8.87 3.88
C ALA A 262 10.41 -8.13 2.54
N LEU A 263 9.33 -7.38 2.37
CA LEU A 263 8.98 -6.71 1.12
C LEU A 263 9.22 -5.19 1.15
N THR A 264 10.03 -4.71 2.09
CA THR A 264 10.36 -3.28 2.20
C THR A 264 11.34 -2.88 1.08
N PRO A 265 10.91 -2.05 0.08
CA PRO A 265 11.74 -1.72 -1.08
C PRO A 265 13.12 -1.17 -0.74
N GLY A 266 13.26 -0.36 0.32
CA GLY A 266 14.55 0.16 0.75
C GLY A 266 15.62 -0.89 1.10
N ARG A 267 15.24 -2.17 1.29
CA ARG A 267 16.21 -3.27 1.47
C ARG A 267 16.83 -3.73 0.14
N TYR A 268 16.18 -3.43 -0.97
CA TYR A 268 16.53 -3.93 -2.30
C TYR A 268 17.14 -2.86 -3.19
N VAL A 269 16.58 -1.64 -3.17
CA VAL A 269 17.00 -0.57 -4.09
C VAL A 269 18.38 0.02 -3.78
N GLY A 270 18.96 -0.32 -2.62
CA GLY A 270 20.23 0.27 -2.15
C GLY A 270 20.08 1.74 -1.75
N THR A 271 21.16 2.31 -1.29
CA THR A 271 21.30 3.75 -1.07
C THR A 271 22.10 4.33 -2.23
N PRO A 272 21.64 5.43 -2.87
CA PRO A 272 22.52 6.20 -3.74
C PRO A 272 23.81 6.45 -2.95
N GLU A 273 24.97 6.30 -3.61
CA GLU A 273 26.20 6.78 -3.00
C GLU A 273 25.94 8.25 -2.64
N ASP A 274 25.94 8.53 -1.35
CA ASP A 274 25.96 9.91 -0.90
C ASP A 274 27.16 10.52 -1.59
N GLU A 275 26.97 11.46 -2.51
CA GLU A 275 28.01 12.39 -2.88
C GLU A 275 28.27 13.14 -1.56
N GLY A 276 29.04 12.50 -0.70
CA GLY A 276 29.28 12.97 0.66
C GLY A 276 29.64 14.43 0.53
N ASP A 277 29.17 15.26 1.44
CA ASP A 277 29.46 16.69 1.51
C ASP A 277 30.98 17.00 1.50
N GLY A 278 31.79 16.00 1.18
CA GLY A 278 33.24 16.05 1.11
C GLY A 278 33.91 16.23 2.48
N ILE A 279 33.13 16.26 3.55
CA ILE A 279 33.62 16.41 4.91
C ILE A 279 33.95 15.03 5.48
N PRO A 280 35.20 14.75 5.90
CA PRO A 280 35.55 13.48 6.53
C PRO A 280 34.63 13.18 7.73
N PHE A 281 34.25 11.91 7.90
CA PHE A 281 33.36 11.46 8.96
C PHE A 281 33.78 11.94 10.34
N GLU A 282 35.08 11.92 10.64
CA GLU A 282 35.64 12.38 11.92
C GLU A 282 35.39 13.88 12.17
N GLU A 283 35.54 14.72 11.15
CA GLU A 283 35.31 16.15 11.23
C GLU A 283 33.81 16.46 11.43
N LYS A 284 32.93 15.73 10.70
CA LYS A 284 31.48 15.83 10.86
C LYS A 284 31.04 15.39 12.24
N MET A 285 31.59 14.29 12.76
CA MET A 285 31.32 13.78 14.11
C MET A 285 31.79 14.77 15.18
N GLN A 286 32.96 15.36 15.03
CA GLN A 286 33.43 16.39 15.98
C GLN A 286 32.48 17.57 16.01
N LYS A 287 32.06 18.09 14.85
CA LYS A 287 31.13 19.22 14.76
C LYS A 287 29.78 18.89 15.42
N LEU A 288 29.20 17.75 15.08
CA LEU A 288 27.91 17.31 15.66
C LEU A 288 27.99 17.04 17.16
N THR A 289 29.13 16.52 17.64
CA THR A 289 29.34 16.27 19.08
C THR A 289 29.45 17.58 19.85
N VAL A 290 30.11 18.60 19.30
CA VAL A 290 30.17 19.93 19.90
C VAL A 290 28.78 20.56 19.97
N GLU A 291 28.04 20.55 18.86
CA GLU A 291 26.68 21.09 18.79
C GLU A 291 25.73 20.37 19.79
N LEU A 292 25.79 19.06 19.85
CA LEU A 292 25.03 18.26 20.81
C LEU A 292 25.38 18.63 22.25
N SER A 293 26.69 18.84 22.56
CA SER A 293 27.13 19.25 23.89
C SER A 293 26.60 20.63 24.28
N GLU A 294 26.49 21.56 23.33
CA GLU A 294 25.91 22.88 23.56
C GLU A 294 24.41 22.79 23.83
N GLN A 295 23.68 22.02 23.00
CA GLN A 295 22.23 21.77 23.18
C GLN A 295 21.90 21.12 24.52
N LEU A 296 22.69 20.14 24.95
CA LEU A 296 22.52 19.52 26.28
C LEU A 296 22.74 20.49 27.44
N LYS A 297 23.68 21.42 27.30
CA LYS A 297 23.88 22.47 28.33
C LYS A 297 22.72 23.47 28.37
N GLU A 298 22.19 23.83 27.20
CA GLU A 298 21.02 24.70 27.09
C GLU A 298 19.77 24.04 27.68
N GLU A 299 19.56 22.73 27.38
CA GLU A 299 18.51 21.94 27.99
C GLU A 299 18.58 21.92 29.52
N GLU A 300 19.79 21.70 30.08
CA GLU A 300 19.98 21.70 31.54
C GLU A 300 19.66 23.07 32.16
N ALA A 301 20.05 24.13 31.49
CA ALA A 301 19.76 25.49 31.93
C ALA A 301 18.24 25.80 31.90
N LEU A 302 17.58 25.46 30.81
CA LEU A 302 16.12 25.60 30.63
C LEU A 302 15.34 24.76 31.65
N ASN A 303 15.78 23.54 31.92
CA ASN A 303 15.16 22.67 32.93
C ASN A 303 15.28 23.26 34.34
N LYS A 304 16.43 23.88 34.70
CA LYS A 304 16.60 24.59 35.98
C LYS A 304 15.67 25.80 36.08
N GLU A 305 15.54 26.57 34.99
CA GLU A 305 14.66 27.72 34.94
C GLU A 305 13.19 27.31 35.04
N LEU A 306 12.79 26.27 34.32
CA LEU A 306 11.44 25.69 34.36
C LEU A 306 11.08 25.26 35.80
N LYS A 307 11.96 24.51 36.47
CA LYS A 307 11.76 24.09 37.86
C LYS A 307 11.62 25.28 38.80
N LYS A 308 12.43 26.35 38.62
CA LYS A 308 12.35 27.58 39.42
C LYS A 308 11.01 28.29 39.21
N VAL A 309 10.55 28.41 37.96
CA VAL A 309 9.28 29.08 37.63
C VAL A 309 8.09 28.28 38.17
N LEU A 310 8.09 26.97 37.99
CA LEU A 310 7.01 26.10 38.50
C LEU A 310 6.98 26.10 40.04
N GLY A 311 8.15 26.05 40.71
CA GLY A 311 8.21 26.16 42.16
C GLY A 311 7.69 27.49 42.69
N ALA A 312 7.91 28.60 41.97
CA ALA A 312 7.41 29.91 42.35
C ALA A 312 5.86 30.03 42.30
N ILE A 313 5.19 29.20 41.50
CA ILE A 313 3.72 29.13 41.40
C ILE A 313 3.13 27.94 42.15
N GLY A 314 3.95 27.21 42.95
CA GLY A 314 3.48 26.15 43.85
C GLY A 314 3.42 24.75 43.25
N TYR A 315 4.08 24.49 42.07
CA TYR A 315 4.18 23.16 41.48
C TYR A 315 5.63 22.66 41.58
N GLU A 316 5.83 21.52 42.23
CA GLU A 316 7.12 20.81 42.25
C GLU A 316 7.19 19.81 41.09
N VAL A 317 8.32 19.85 40.29
CA VAL A 317 8.61 18.95 39.17
C VAL A 317 10.00 18.34 39.34
#